data_67bf9c5e7edd83446f87dc7d56dc62cd
#
_entry.id   67bf9c5e7edd83446f87dc7d56dc62cd
#
_cell.length_a   1.000
_cell.length_b   1.000
_cell.length_c   1.000
_cell.angle_alpha   90.00
_cell.angle_beta   90.00
_cell.angle_gamma   90.00
#
_symmetry.space_group_name_H-M   'P 1'
#
loop_
_entity.id
_entity.type
_entity.pdbx_description
1 polymer ?
#
loop_
_entity_poly.entity_id
_entity_poly.type
_entity_poly.pdbx_seq_one_letter_code
_entity_poly.pdbx_strand_id
1 'polypeptide(L)'
;MPPLVSERKRHLDRRRNPFFEHAEAEYFLAWRDGEPVGRISAHVDRRLNDFQANRWGLFGFFECERDPSAAGALLDAAQGWLVERGRDRILGPLDFSTNHECGLLIEGHDLMPQILENWHQPYYRELLEGQGMAKAMDLYKWEIMERERDRVLPIIEELAERLEPEHGIRLRPMRKRNLRAEVRAFMEVYNQAWSSNWGFVPLTDHELDHMAGELKPILDEDFACVAETTDGTLAGVSLSLPDYNQVLAKLNGRLLPFGWLTALRTRRRISEIRVLALGVKPEFQHTGVAAALYRDVWDACHRRGIARVETGWILETNESMNRAMEALTGRPVKRYRIYERLLAPDAVPAFTDTGGP
;
A
#
# COMPACT_ATOMS: atom_id res chain seq x y z
N MET A 1 -11.06 -6.02 -10.84
CA MET A 1 -10.48 -7.31 -11.28
C MET A 1 -10.53 -8.28 -10.12
N PRO A 2 -11.03 -9.51 -10.27
CA PRO A 2 -11.17 -10.41 -9.13
C PRO A 2 -9.80 -10.95 -8.69
N PRO A 3 -9.47 -10.88 -7.39
CA PRO A 3 -8.30 -11.54 -6.82
C PRO A 3 -8.43 -13.07 -6.92
N LEU A 4 -7.35 -13.79 -6.64
CA LEU A 4 -7.44 -15.25 -6.53
C LEU A 4 -8.30 -15.64 -5.32
N VAL A 5 -9.33 -16.44 -5.55
CA VAL A 5 -10.26 -16.86 -4.49
C VAL A 5 -9.52 -17.58 -3.33
N SER A 6 -8.50 -18.37 -3.65
CA SER A 6 -7.70 -19.10 -2.65
C SER A 6 -6.84 -18.17 -1.79
N GLU A 7 -6.32 -17.10 -2.38
CA GLU A 7 -5.54 -16.08 -1.69
C GLU A 7 -6.43 -15.27 -0.75
N ARG A 8 -7.57 -14.76 -1.27
CA ARG A 8 -8.50 -13.96 -0.44
C ARG A 8 -9.10 -14.76 0.72
N LYS A 9 -9.39 -16.07 0.53
CA LYS A 9 -9.81 -16.95 1.61
C LYS A 9 -8.75 -17.11 2.69
N ARG A 10 -7.46 -17.17 2.33
CA ARG A 10 -6.34 -17.27 3.29
C ARG A 10 -6.13 -15.94 4.03
N HIS A 11 -6.23 -14.83 3.32
CA HIS A 11 -6.11 -13.49 3.88
C HIS A 11 -7.18 -13.23 4.98
N LEU A 12 -8.41 -13.70 4.76
CA LEU A 12 -9.51 -13.54 5.72
C LEU A 12 -9.56 -14.63 6.82
N ASP A 13 -8.73 -15.67 6.73
CA ASP A 13 -8.73 -16.77 7.69
C ASP A 13 -8.05 -16.37 9.00
N ARG A 14 -8.83 -16.22 10.07
CA ARG A 14 -8.37 -15.84 11.42
C ARG A 14 -7.31 -16.81 12.01
N ARG A 15 -7.18 -18.02 11.49
CA ARG A 15 -6.20 -19.01 11.96
C ARG A 15 -4.90 -18.98 11.19
N ARG A 16 -4.88 -18.37 10.01
CA ARG A 16 -3.75 -18.41 9.08
C ARG A 16 -3.09 -17.08 8.86
N ASN A 17 -3.86 -15.99 8.96
CA ASN A 17 -3.32 -14.66 8.81
C ASN A 17 -2.74 -14.18 10.16
N PRO A 18 -1.43 -13.90 10.24
CA PRO A 18 -0.76 -13.49 11.47
C PRO A 18 -1.25 -12.14 12.02
N PHE A 19 -1.92 -11.32 11.22
CA PHE A 19 -2.60 -10.11 11.69
C PHE A 19 -3.49 -10.39 12.92
N PHE A 20 -4.16 -11.53 12.97
CA PHE A 20 -5.04 -11.92 14.07
C PHE A 20 -4.33 -12.30 15.36
N GLU A 21 -3.01 -12.34 15.41
CA GLU A 21 -2.25 -12.54 16.65
C GLU A 21 -2.33 -11.31 17.58
N HIS A 22 -2.48 -10.11 16.99
CA HIS A 22 -2.57 -8.84 17.73
C HIS A 22 -3.85 -8.05 17.45
N ALA A 23 -4.72 -8.55 16.59
CA ALA A 23 -5.95 -7.88 16.17
C ALA A 23 -7.17 -8.77 16.31
N GLU A 24 -8.32 -8.17 16.34
CA GLU A 24 -9.62 -8.83 16.22
C GLU A 24 -10.45 -8.17 15.13
N ALA A 25 -11.26 -8.95 14.43
CA ALA A 25 -12.15 -8.44 13.40
C ALA A 25 -13.49 -9.16 13.43
N GLU A 26 -14.54 -8.47 13.00
CA GLU A 26 -15.85 -9.05 12.69
C GLU A 26 -16.26 -8.67 11.27
N TYR A 27 -17.00 -9.55 10.63
CA TYR A 27 -17.47 -9.40 9.26
C TYR A 27 -18.98 -9.35 9.23
N PHE A 28 -19.54 -8.32 8.58
CA PHE A 28 -20.97 -8.09 8.48
C PHE A 28 -21.42 -8.17 7.03
N LEU A 29 -22.60 -8.73 6.82
CA LEU A 29 -23.29 -8.80 5.53
C LEU A 29 -24.64 -8.12 5.65
N ALA A 30 -24.95 -7.23 4.71
CA ALA A 30 -26.32 -6.72 4.53
C ALA A 30 -27.07 -7.62 3.56
N TRP A 31 -28.32 -7.96 3.92
CA TRP A 31 -29.19 -8.81 3.13
C TRP A 31 -30.48 -8.07 2.78
N ARG A 32 -30.99 -8.28 1.57
CA ARG A 32 -32.30 -7.81 1.12
C ARG A 32 -32.96 -8.92 0.34
N ASP A 33 -34.19 -9.28 0.72
CA ASP A 33 -34.98 -10.31 0.06
C ASP A 33 -34.25 -11.65 -0.13
N GLY A 34 -33.38 -12.00 0.82
CA GLY A 34 -32.56 -13.23 0.77
C GLY A 34 -31.27 -13.16 -0.03
N GLU A 35 -30.98 -12.01 -0.64
CA GLU A 35 -29.73 -11.78 -1.40
C GLU A 35 -28.76 -10.87 -0.65
N PRO A 36 -27.42 -11.12 -0.72
CA PRO A 36 -26.45 -10.25 -0.10
C PRO A 36 -26.25 -8.99 -0.94
N VAL A 37 -26.50 -7.81 -0.34
CA VAL A 37 -26.42 -6.50 -1.01
C VAL A 37 -25.22 -5.67 -0.55
N GLY A 38 -24.45 -6.14 0.44
CA GLY A 38 -23.24 -5.46 0.89
C GLY A 38 -22.51 -6.20 2.00
N ARG A 39 -21.28 -5.75 2.25
CA ARG A 39 -20.42 -6.28 3.30
C ARG A 39 -19.51 -5.19 3.87
N ILE A 40 -19.06 -5.39 5.10
CA ILE A 40 -18.05 -4.56 5.77
C ILE A 40 -17.33 -5.42 6.81
N SER A 41 -16.08 -5.09 7.14
CA SER A 41 -15.46 -5.55 8.37
C SER A 41 -15.34 -4.41 9.37
N ALA A 42 -15.41 -4.75 10.67
CA ALA A 42 -14.92 -3.89 11.75
C ALA A 42 -13.76 -4.60 12.42
N HIS A 43 -12.70 -3.87 12.75
CA HIS A 43 -11.54 -4.49 13.40
C HIS A 43 -10.78 -3.52 14.31
N VAL A 44 -10.09 -4.11 15.26
CA VAL A 44 -9.24 -3.42 16.23
C VAL A 44 -7.84 -4.02 16.14
N ASP A 45 -6.88 -3.21 15.74
CA ASP A 45 -5.47 -3.57 15.77
C ASP A 45 -4.82 -2.99 17.03
N ARG A 46 -4.52 -3.86 18.00
CA ARG A 46 -3.92 -3.42 19.28
C ARG A 46 -2.52 -2.86 19.08
N ARG A 47 -1.73 -3.39 18.15
CA ARG A 47 -0.40 -2.88 17.84
C ARG A 47 -0.45 -1.46 17.28
N LEU A 48 -1.38 -1.20 16.35
CA LEU A 48 -1.61 0.16 15.84
C LEU A 48 -1.98 1.10 16.97
N ASN A 49 -2.93 0.70 17.82
CA ASN A 49 -3.39 1.52 18.92
C ASN A 49 -2.27 1.82 19.93
N ASP A 50 -1.47 0.81 20.28
CA ASP A 50 -0.35 0.97 21.21
C ASP A 50 0.77 1.83 20.59
N PHE A 51 1.13 1.58 19.32
CA PHE A 51 2.19 2.32 18.66
C PHE A 51 1.84 3.79 18.44
N GLN A 52 0.61 4.07 18.01
CA GLN A 52 0.11 5.42 17.76
C GLN A 52 -0.49 6.10 19.01
N ALA A 53 -0.49 5.41 20.17
CA ALA A 53 -1.08 5.89 21.43
C ALA A 53 -2.52 6.39 21.26
N ASN A 54 -3.37 5.62 20.57
CA ASN A 54 -4.74 5.99 20.22
C ASN A 54 -5.75 4.87 20.52
N ARG A 55 -7.05 5.15 20.27
CA ARG A 55 -8.15 4.18 20.43
C ARG A 55 -8.92 3.97 19.14
N TRP A 56 -8.24 3.98 17.99
CA TRP A 56 -8.89 3.85 16.71
C TRP A 56 -9.55 2.48 16.54
N GLY A 57 -10.79 2.48 16.06
CA GLY A 57 -11.44 1.35 15.45
C GLY A 57 -11.38 1.48 13.94
N LEU A 58 -11.24 0.37 13.23
CA LEU A 58 -11.03 0.35 11.80
C LEU A 58 -12.18 -0.36 11.10
N PHE A 59 -12.44 0.01 9.82
CA PHE A 59 -13.29 -0.77 8.93
C PHE A 59 -12.60 -1.00 7.59
N GLY A 60 -12.97 -2.09 6.92
CA GLY A 60 -12.44 -2.43 5.60
C GLY A 60 -13.37 -3.37 4.84
N PHE A 61 -12.90 -3.87 3.71
CA PHE A 61 -13.65 -4.80 2.84
C PHE A 61 -15.06 -4.31 2.51
N PHE A 62 -15.25 -2.98 2.47
CA PHE A 62 -16.54 -2.36 2.21
C PHE A 62 -16.94 -2.55 0.75
N GLU A 63 -18.06 -3.25 0.55
CA GLU A 63 -18.72 -3.41 -0.72
C GLU A 63 -20.23 -3.22 -0.49
N CYS A 64 -20.88 -2.46 -1.34
CA CYS A 64 -22.30 -2.21 -1.20
C CYS A 64 -22.93 -1.92 -2.55
N GLU A 65 -24.15 -2.38 -2.78
CA GLU A 65 -24.98 -1.88 -3.88
C GLU A 65 -25.21 -0.38 -3.71
N ARG A 66 -25.64 0.31 -4.77
CA ARG A 66 -25.96 1.75 -4.69
C ARG A 66 -27.22 2.01 -3.87
N ASP A 67 -27.10 1.72 -2.56
CA ASP A 67 -28.18 1.80 -1.59
C ASP A 67 -27.71 2.44 -0.28
N PRO A 68 -28.13 3.69 -0.02
CA PRO A 68 -27.80 4.39 1.23
C PRO A 68 -28.28 3.67 2.50
N SER A 69 -29.39 2.94 2.43
CA SER A 69 -29.93 2.22 3.60
C SER A 69 -29.05 1.01 3.95
N ALA A 70 -28.62 0.24 2.94
CA ALA A 70 -27.69 -0.87 3.15
C ALA A 70 -26.32 -0.38 3.65
N ALA A 71 -25.80 0.71 3.08
CA ALA A 71 -24.55 1.32 3.52
C ALA A 71 -24.63 1.81 4.97
N GLY A 72 -25.76 2.46 5.35
CA GLY A 72 -26.00 2.88 6.72
C GLY A 72 -26.03 1.71 7.70
N ALA A 73 -26.79 0.66 7.39
CA ALA A 73 -26.88 -0.54 8.23
C ALA A 73 -25.51 -1.23 8.45
N LEU A 74 -24.68 -1.30 7.40
CA LEU A 74 -23.33 -1.85 7.48
C LEU A 74 -22.43 -1.00 8.40
N LEU A 75 -22.44 0.31 8.21
CA LEU A 75 -21.64 1.23 9.04
C LEU A 75 -22.11 1.22 10.51
N ASP A 76 -23.41 1.19 10.75
CA ASP A 76 -23.98 1.14 12.10
C ASP A 76 -23.59 -0.16 12.83
N ALA A 77 -23.64 -1.31 12.13
CA ALA A 77 -23.19 -2.59 12.68
C ALA A 77 -21.69 -2.54 13.04
N ALA A 78 -20.86 -2.03 12.13
CA ALA A 78 -19.41 -1.89 12.35
C ALA A 78 -19.11 -0.96 13.54
N GLN A 79 -19.81 0.18 13.65
CA GLN A 79 -19.64 1.13 14.74
C GLN A 79 -20.10 0.58 16.07
N GLY A 80 -21.27 -0.08 16.11
CA GLY A 80 -21.75 -0.71 17.34
C GLY A 80 -20.71 -1.69 17.89
N TRP A 81 -20.14 -2.53 17.04
CA TRP A 81 -19.09 -3.46 17.41
C TRP A 81 -17.83 -2.78 17.94
N LEU A 82 -17.43 -1.63 17.36
CA LEU A 82 -16.27 -0.84 17.79
C LEU A 82 -16.52 -0.10 19.11
N VAL A 83 -17.73 0.45 19.30
CA VAL A 83 -18.13 1.13 20.55
C VAL A 83 -18.10 0.17 21.74
N GLU A 84 -18.61 -1.05 21.56
CA GLU A 84 -18.54 -2.12 22.57
C GLU A 84 -17.09 -2.44 23.01
N ARG A 85 -16.09 -2.13 22.15
CA ARG A 85 -14.66 -2.33 22.41
C ARG A 85 -13.94 -1.06 22.85
N GLY A 86 -14.70 0.00 23.17
CA GLY A 86 -14.16 1.27 23.67
C GLY A 86 -13.35 2.05 22.65
N ARG A 87 -13.68 1.89 21.35
CA ARG A 87 -13.03 2.69 20.31
C ARG A 87 -13.68 4.06 20.22
N ASP A 88 -12.87 5.08 19.95
CA ASP A 88 -13.30 6.48 19.94
C ASP A 88 -13.71 6.97 18.55
N ARG A 89 -13.40 6.20 17.52
CA ARG A 89 -13.76 6.47 16.10
C ARG A 89 -13.83 5.20 15.28
N ILE A 90 -14.47 5.30 14.13
CA ILE A 90 -14.34 4.35 13.02
C ILE A 90 -13.55 5.03 11.89
N LEU A 91 -12.50 4.36 11.39
CA LEU A 91 -11.57 4.86 10.38
C LEU A 91 -11.37 3.83 9.28
N GLY A 92 -11.38 4.26 8.01
CA GLY A 92 -11.16 3.36 6.86
C GLY A 92 -11.69 3.94 5.54
N PRO A 93 -11.84 3.12 4.47
CA PRO A 93 -11.60 1.67 4.49
C PRO A 93 -10.10 1.32 4.57
N LEU A 94 -9.80 0.34 5.38
CA LEU A 94 -8.48 -0.29 5.51
C LEU A 94 -8.72 -1.81 5.54
N ASP A 95 -8.14 -2.55 4.62
CA ASP A 95 -8.31 -4.00 4.57
C ASP A 95 -7.33 -4.66 5.56
N PHE A 96 -7.61 -4.43 6.86
CA PHE A 96 -6.92 -4.67 8.12
C PHE A 96 -6.06 -3.51 8.61
N SER A 97 -4.93 -3.15 7.97
CA SER A 97 -4.06 -2.07 8.42
C SER A 97 -3.52 -1.26 7.24
N THR A 98 -2.77 -0.21 7.53
CA THR A 98 -2.07 0.59 6.50
C THR A 98 -0.98 -0.19 5.76
N ASN A 99 -0.60 -1.38 6.24
CA ASN A 99 0.31 -2.29 5.53
C ASN A 99 -0.41 -3.14 4.45
N HIS A 100 -1.73 -3.02 4.32
CA HIS A 100 -2.57 -3.71 3.35
C HIS A 100 -3.22 -2.72 2.37
N GLU A 101 -4.25 -3.16 1.63
CA GLU A 101 -5.00 -2.27 0.76
C GLU A 101 -5.75 -1.23 1.60
N CYS A 102 -5.56 0.05 1.31
CA CYS A 102 -6.14 1.13 2.10
C CYS A 102 -6.71 2.27 1.24
N GLY A 103 -7.70 2.96 1.82
CA GLY A 103 -8.40 4.08 1.22
C GLY A 103 -9.46 3.68 0.18
N LEU A 104 -10.48 4.48 0.06
CA LEU A 104 -11.48 4.43 -1.00
C LEU A 104 -10.96 5.16 -2.22
N LEU A 105 -10.95 4.51 -3.39
CA LEU A 105 -10.66 5.20 -4.65
C LEU A 105 -11.72 6.27 -4.90
N ILE A 106 -11.29 7.54 -5.03
CA ILE A 106 -12.19 8.68 -5.27
C ILE A 106 -11.90 9.41 -6.58
N GLU A 107 -10.71 9.21 -7.18
CA GLU A 107 -10.31 9.74 -8.49
C GLU A 107 -9.45 8.71 -9.23
N GLY A 108 -9.55 8.65 -10.56
CA GLY A 108 -8.80 7.72 -11.42
C GLY A 108 -9.47 6.37 -11.62
N HIS A 109 -10.80 6.32 -11.58
CA HIS A 109 -11.60 5.10 -11.76
C HIS A 109 -11.49 4.46 -13.16
N ASP A 110 -11.07 5.24 -14.16
CA ASP A 110 -10.84 4.82 -15.54
C ASP A 110 -9.53 4.02 -15.71
N LEU A 111 -8.65 4.06 -14.71
CA LEU A 111 -7.41 3.32 -14.70
C LEU A 111 -7.56 1.96 -14.01
N MET A 112 -6.94 0.94 -14.56
CA MET A 112 -6.90 -0.37 -13.91
C MET A 112 -6.09 -0.28 -12.61
N PRO A 113 -6.54 -0.97 -11.53
CA PRO A 113 -5.71 -1.08 -10.32
C PRO A 113 -4.48 -1.94 -10.63
N GLN A 114 -3.33 -1.54 -10.12
CA GLN A 114 -2.13 -2.36 -10.13
C GLN A 114 -2.16 -3.42 -9.02
N ILE A 115 -1.14 -4.27 -8.99
CA ILE A 115 -1.02 -5.34 -7.98
C ILE A 115 -1.11 -4.76 -6.55
N LEU A 116 -1.86 -5.42 -5.68
CA LEU A 116 -2.11 -4.98 -4.29
C LEU A 116 -2.79 -3.61 -4.19
N GLU A 117 -3.64 -3.27 -5.15
CA GLU A 117 -4.53 -2.11 -5.10
C GLU A 117 -5.99 -2.53 -5.13
N ASN A 118 -6.78 -1.89 -4.32
CA ASN A 118 -8.23 -1.96 -4.39
C ASN A 118 -8.78 -1.05 -5.51
N TRP A 119 -9.94 -1.41 -5.98
CA TRP A 119 -10.74 -0.61 -6.89
C TRP A 119 -12.17 -0.58 -6.37
N HIS A 120 -12.79 0.58 -6.40
CA HIS A 120 -14.11 0.80 -5.83
C HIS A 120 -15.05 1.41 -6.85
N GLN A 121 -16.34 1.18 -6.68
CA GLN A 121 -17.37 1.83 -7.49
C GLN A 121 -17.38 3.34 -7.20
N PRO A 122 -17.49 4.21 -8.22
CA PRO A 122 -17.48 5.67 -8.02
C PRO A 122 -18.52 6.17 -7.00
N TYR A 123 -19.67 5.52 -6.90
CA TYR A 123 -20.74 5.90 -5.99
C TYR A 123 -20.49 5.55 -4.51
N TYR A 124 -19.43 4.78 -4.19
CA TYR A 124 -19.09 4.47 -2.78
C TYR A 124 -18.72 5.73 -2.00
N ARG A 125 -18.13 6.71 -2.67
CA ARG A 125 -17.89 8.03 -2.08
C ARG A 125 -19.20 8.66 -1.59
N GLU A 126 -20.23 8.71 -2.43
CA GLU A 126 -21.56 9.25 -2.09
C GLU A 126 -22.19 8.48 -0.91
N LEU A 127 -22.01 7.14 -0.87
CA LEU A 127 -22.54 6.32 0.21
C LEU A 127 -21.87 6.65 1.55
N LEU A 128 -20.53 6.72 1.61
CA LEU A 128 -19.83 7.00 2.85
C LEU A 128 -20.06 8.44 3.33
N GLU A 129 -19.92 9.42 2.46
CA GLU A 129 -20.13 10.85 2.78
C GLU A 129 -21.60 11.11 3.18
N GLY A 130 -22.55 10.47 2.52
CA GLY A 130 -23.99 10.55 2.85
C GLY A 130 -24.34 9.94 4.22
N GLN A 131 -23.51 9.05 4.75
CA GLN A 131 -23.63 8.51 6.10
C GLN A 131 -22.81 9.30 7.14
N GLY A 132 -22.32 10.49 6.79
CA GLY A 132 -21.61 11.36 7.72
C GLY A 132 -20.14 10.95 7.98
N MET A 133 -19.54 10.17 7.10
CA MET A 133 -18.10 9.92 7.14
C MET A 133 -17.36 11.15 6.59
N ALA A 134 -16.38 11.64 7.32
CA ALA A 134 -15.54 12.79 6.95
C ALA A 134 -14.17 12.32 6.46
N LYS A 135 -13.50 13.17 5.69
CA LYS A 135 -12.12 12.91 5.27
C LYS A 135 -11.19 12.88 6.49
N ALA A 136 -10.38 11.80 6.59
CA ALA A 136 -9.26 11.72 7.52
C ALA A 136 -7.92 11.95 6.80
N MET A 137 -7.68 11.28 5.65
CA MET A 137 -6.40 11.39 4.94
C MET A 137 -6.59 11.06 3.46
N ASP A 138 -5.96 11.81 2.58
CA ASP A 138 -5.85 11.47 1.15
C ASP A 138 -4.49 10.82 0.85
N LEU A 139 -4.52 9.85 -0.07
CA LEU A 139 -3.37 9.09 -0.53
C LEU A 139 -3.26 9.24 -2.04
N TYR A 140 -2.09 9.64 -2.52
CA TYR A 140 -1.84 9.81 -3.95
C TYR A 140 -1.13 8.62 -4.56
N LYS A 141 -1.53 8.29 -5.79
CA LYS A 141 -0.76 7.44 -6.69
C LYS A 141 -0.21 8.29 -7.81
N TRP A 142 1.07 8.15 -8.03
CA TRP A 142 1.79 8.89 -9.07
C TRP A 142 2.18 7.95 -10.20
N GLU A 143 2.08 8.44 -11.43
CA GLU A 143 2.52 7.75 -12.63
C GLU A 143 3.79 8.41 -13.16
N ILE A 144 4.78 7.59 -13.50
CA ILE A 144 6.00 8.01 -14.17
C ILE A 144 6.13 7.16 -15.43
N MET A 145 6.35 7.82 -16.57
CA MET A 145 6.51 7.15 -17.87
C MET A 145 7.99 6.98 -18.20
N GLU A 146 8.40 5.79 -18.61
CA GLU A 146 9.80 5.50 -18.97
C GLU A 146 10.31 6.46 -20.06
N ARG A 147 9.48 6.80 -21.04
CA ARG A 147 9.80 7.76 -22.12
C ARG A 147 10.13 9.19 -21.63
N GLU A 148 9.81 9.53 -20.41
CA GLU A 148 10.10 10.85 -19.82
C GLU A 148 11.49 10.88 -19.13
N ARG A 149 12.23 9.76 -19.17
CA ARG A 149 13.53 9.60 -18.50
C ARG A 149 14.50 10.73 -18.80
N ASP A 150 14.60 11.17 -20.04
CA ASP A 150 15.50 12.24 -20.47
C ASP A 150 15.14 13.63 -19.93
N ARG A 151 13.94 13.76 -19.34
CA ARG A 151 13.48 14.99 -18.67
C ARG A 151 13.79 15.03 -17.18
N VAL A 152 14.34 13.95 -16.62
CA VAL A 152 14.72 13.91 -15.20
C VAL A 152 15.76 14.99 -14.93
N LEU A 153 15.60 15.66 -13.80
CA LEU A 153 16.49 16.75 -13.42
C LEU A 153 17.95 16.24 -13.37
N PRO A 154 18.89 16.92 -14.02
CA PRO A 154 20.31 16.51 -14.06
C PRO A 154 20.91 16.24 -12.66
N ILE A 155 20.41 16.95 -11.63
CA ILE A 155 20.84 16.75 -10.24
C ILE A 155 20.61 15.31 -9.73
N ILE A 156 19.56 14.60 -10.22
CA ILE A 156 19.28 13.22 -9.81
C ILE A 156 20.36 12.29 -10.35
N GLU A 157 20.79 12.47 -11.60
CA GLU A 157 21.86 11.70 -12.21
C GLU A 157 23.21 12.00 -11.51
N GLU A 158 23.54 13.27 -11.30
CA GLU A 158 24.76 13.69 -10.62
C GLU A 158 24.84 13.11 -9.20
N LEU A 159 23.77 13.23 -8.41
CA LEU A 159 23.73 12.69 -7.04
C LEU A 159 23.90 11.16 -7.03
N ALA A 160 23.31 10.46 -7.98
CA ALA A 160 23.42 9.02 -8.06
C ALA A 160 24.84 8.55 -8.44
N GLU A 161 25.54 9.29 -9.31
CA GLU A 161 26.92 8.98 -9.71
C GLU A 161 27.93 9.25 -8.58
N ARG A 162 27.67 10.22 -7.72
CA ARG A 162 28.53 10.59 -6.60
C ARG A 162 28.37 9.69 -5.38
N LEU A 163 27.33 8.87 -5.32
CA LEU A 163 26.98 8.10 -4.13
C LEU A 163 28.11 7.17 -3.64
N GLU A 164 28.67 6.35 -4.51
CA GLU A 164 29.76 5.43 -4.15
C GLU A 164 31.08 6.16 -3.90
N PRO A 165 31.55 7.08 -4.78
CA PRO A 165 32.82 7.78 -4.57
C PRO A 165 32.86 8.65 -3.31
N GLU A 166 31.77 9.34 -2.96
CA GLU A 166 31.78 10.31 -1.86
C GLU A 166 31.30 9.71 -0.54
N HIS A 167 30.39 8.74 -0.59
CA HIS A 167 29.74 8.19 0.61
C HIS A 167 30.02 6.71 0.85
N GLY A 168 30.71 6.02 -0.06
CA GLY A 168 31.00 4.59 0.05
C GLY A 168 29.75 3.72 0.06
N ILE A 169 28.63 4.21 -0.51
CA ILE A 169 27.35 3.50 -0.52
C ILE A 169 27.15 2.86 -1.89
N ARG A 170 26.82 1.57 -1.90
CA ARG A 170 26.58 0.80 -3.12
C ARG A 170 25.17 0.24 -3.15
N LEU A 171 24.63 0.12 -4.36
CA LEU A 171 23.38 -0.56 -4.62
C LEU A 171 23.64 -2.05 -4.92
N ARG A 172 22.82 -2.92 -4.36
CA ARG A 172 22.77 -4.34 -4.72
C ARG A 172 21.35 -4.85 -4.84
N PRO A 173 21.06 -5.81 -5.75
CA PRO A 173 19.76 -6.42 -5.81
C PRO A 173 19.47 -7.28 -4.59
N MET A 174 18.19 -7.36 -4.19
CA MET A 174 17.72 -8.36 -3.23
C MET A 174 17.76 -9.76 -3.87
N ARG A 175 18.19 -10.77 -3.10
CA ARG A 175 18.35 -12.14 -3.57
C ARG A 175 17.24 -13.06 -3.10
N LYS A 176 16.45 -13.61 -4.00
CA LYS A 176 15.37 -14.57 -3.67
C LYS A 176 15.85 -15.78 -2.85
N ARG A 177 17.09 -16.21 -3.06
CA ARG A 177 17.69 -17.32 -2.28
C ARG A 177 17.86 -16.99 -0.80
N ASN A 178 17.99 -15.71 -0.46
CA ASN A 178 18.19 -15.20 0.89
C ASN A 178 16.96 -14.39 1.38
N LEU A 179 15.79 -14.62 0.83
CA LEU A 179 14.61 -13.75 0.95
C LEU A 179 14.30 -13.34 2.40
N ARG A 180 14.42 -14.25 3.37
CA ARG A 180 14.18 -13.90 4.79
C ARG A 180 15.15 -12.83 5.31
N ALA A 181 16.42 -12.92 4.95
CA ALA A 181 17.40 -11.93 5.36
C ALA A 181 17.16 -10.59 4.65
N GLU A 182 16.82 -10.63 3.37
CA GLU A 182 16.50 -9.43 2.58
C GLU A 182 15.23 -8.72 3.09
N VAL A 183 14.20 -9.48 3.46
CA VAL A 183 12.97 -8.91 4.04
C VAL A 183 13.27 -8.27 5.41
N ARG A 184 14.11 -8.87 6.25
CA ARG A 184 14.53 -8.26 7.51
C ARG A 184 15.32 -6.96 7.27
N ALA A 185 16.26 -6.97 6.33
CA ALA A 185 17.00 -5.77 5.93
C ALA A 185 16.06 -4.67 5.42
N PHE A 186 15.10 -5.05 4.57
CA PHE A 186 14.06 -4.13 4.10
C PHE A 186 13.27 -3.53 5.27
N MET A 187 12.83 -4.35 6.21
CA MET A 187 12.02 -3.90 7.34
C MET A 187 12.79 -3.04 8.33
N GLU A 188 14.08 -3.26 8.50
CA GLU A 188 14.93 -2.38 9.32
C GLU A 188 14.89 -0.94 8.76
N VAL A 189 15.09 -0.78 7.45
CA VAL A 189 15.01 0.53 6.79
C VAL A 189 13.57 1.06 6.81
N TYR A 190 12.59 0.20 6.50
CA TYR A 190 11.17 0.56 6.48
C TYR A 190 10.70 1.13 7.82
N ASN A 191 10.98 0.43 8.92
CA ASN A 191 10.57 0.87 10.26
C ASN A 191 11.20 2.22 10.65
N GLN A 192 12.44 2.51 10.23
CA GLN A 192 13.08 3.77 10.51
C GLN A 192 12.58 4.91 9.60
N ALA A 193 12.40 4.63 8.31
CA ALA A 193 12.01 5.63 7.33
C ALA A 193 10.53 6.05 7.45
N TRP A 194 9.64 5.17 7.95
CA TRP A 194 8.19 5.41 8.00
C TRP A 194 7.61 5.55 9.41
N SER A 195 8.41 5.40 10.48
CA SER A 195 7.91 5.41 11.87
C SER A 195 7.10 6.66 12.25
N SER A 196 7.39 7.80 11.64
CA SER A 196 6.68 9.06 11.86
C SER A 196 5.46 9.27 10.95
N ASN A 197 5.19 8.36 10.02
CA ASN A 197 4.06 8.49 9.11
C ASN A 197 2.73 8.24 9.84
N TRP A 198 1.74 9.00 9.44
CA TRP A 198 0.38 8.82 9.91
C TRP A 198 -0.12 7.39 9.68
N GLY A 199 -0.68 6.77 10.70
CA GLY A 199 -1.23 5.42 10.63
C GLY A 199 -0.18 4.30 10.49
N PHE A 200 1.11 4.61 10.55
CA PHE A 200 2.15 3.57 10.51
C PHE A 200 2.03 2.59 11.67
N VAL A 201 2.23 1.31 11.38
CA VAL A 201 2.35 0.25 12.37
C VAL A 201 3.46 -0.72 11.95
N PRO A 202 4.42 -1.03 12.83
CA PRO A 202 5.48 -1.98 12.50
C PRO A 202 4.90 -3.40 12.41
N LEU A 203 5.33 -4.16 11.41
CA LEU A 203 4.96 -5.57 11.25
C LEU A 203 5.67 -6.45 12.30
N THR A 204 5.01 -7.54 12.69
CA THR A 204 5.63 -8.60 13.50
C THR A 204 6.54 -9.49 12.64
N ASP A 205 7.45 -10.24 13.27
CA ASP A 205 8.30 -11.20 12.55
C ASP A 205 7.48 -12.25 11.79
N HIS A 206 6.32 -12.65 12.35
CA HIS A 206 5.44 -13.61 11.70
C HIS A 206 4.71 -13.00 10.49
N GLU A 207 4.26 -11.76 10.58
CA GLU A 207 3.71 -11.03 9.42
C GLU A 207 4.77 -10.84 8.32
N LEU A 208 6.04 -10.60 8.70
CA LEU A 208 7.15 -10.51 7.76
C LEU A 208 7.41 -11.82 7.03
N ASP A 209 7.47 -12.94 7.77
CA ASP A 209 7.65 -14.28 7.17
C ASP A 209 6.46 -14.61 6.24
N HIS A 210 5.24 -14.22 6.62
CA HIS A 210 4.04 -14.41 5.82
C HIS A 210 4.10 -13.58 4.52
N MET A 211 4.38 -12.29 4.63
CA MET A 211 4.53 -11.37 3.49
C MET A 211 5.65 -11.84 2.55
N ALA A 212 6.81 -12.25 3.08
CA ALA A 212 7.90 -12.81 2.28
C ALA A 212 7.45 -14.04 1.47
N GLY A 213 6.64 -14.91 2.08
CA GLY A 213 6.05 -16.07 1.41
C GLY A 213 5.12 -15.68 0.26
N GLU A 214 4.31 -14.66 0.44
CA GLU A 214 3.37 -14.16 -0.58
C GLU A 214 4.08 -13.40 -1.70
N LEU A 215 5.10 -12.61 -1.39
CA LEU A 215 5.87 -11.86 -2.38
C LEU A 215 6.82 -12.74 -3.20
N LYS A 216 7.33 -13.83 -2.66
CA LYS A 216 8.33 -14.69 -3.31
C LYS A 216 8.00 -15.08 -4.76
N PRO A 217 6.76 -15.50 -5.12
CA PRO A 217 6.43 -15.88 -6.49
C PRO A 217 6.38 -14.71 -7.48
N ILE A 218 6.15 -13.49 -7.01
CA ILE A 218 5.96 -12.28 -7.82
C ILE A 218 7.14 -11.31 -7.75
N LEU A 219 8.04 -11.47 -6.77
CA LEU A 219 9.25 -10.67 -6.65
C LEU A 219 10.12 -10.88 -7.90
N ASP A 220 10.70 -9.81 -8.42
CA ASP A 220 11.74 -9.85 -9.45
C ASP A 220 12.98 -9.15 -8.91
N GLU A 221 14.14 -9.81 -8.95
CA GLU A 221 15.41 -9.29 -8.38
C GLU A 221 15.89 -8.01 -9.09
N ASP A 222 15.48 -7.79 -10.35
CA ASP A 222 15.78 -6.56 -11.08
C ASP A 222 15.04 -5.32 -10.54
N PHE A 223 13.96 -5.52 -9.76
CA PHE A 223 13.10 -4.47 -9.23
C PHE A 223 13.10 -4.40 -7.71
N ALA A 224 14.09 -5.00 -7.06
CA ALA A 224 14.24 -4.97 -5.61
C ALA A 224 15.71 -4.73 -5.25
N CYS A 225 15.98 -3.61 -4.59
CA CYS A 225 17.32 -3.10 -4.38
C CYS A 225 17.55 -2.67 -2.92
N VAL A 226 18.77 -2.87 -2.45
CA VAL A 226 19.28 -2.41 -1.16
C VAL A 226 20.47 -1.47 -1.41
N ALA A 227 20.47 -0.33 -0.76
CA ALA A 227 21.63 0.56 -0.65
C ALA A 227 22.35 0.26 0.68
N GLU A 228 23.62 -0.05 0.62
CA GLU A 228 24.45 -0.35 1.79
C GLU A 228 25.85 0.27 1.68
N THR A 229 26.41 0.64 2.82
CA THR A 229 27.78 1.12 2.92
C THR A 229 28.79 -0.02 2.76
N THR A 230 30.06 0.30 2.60
CA THR A 230 31.12 -0.71 2.45
C THR A 230 31.29 -1.64 3.66
N ASP A 231 30.88 -1.20 4.86
CA ASP A 231 30.86 -2.01 6.08
C ASP A 231 29.55 -2.81 6.28
N GLY A 232 28.62 -2.70 5.33
CA GLY A 232 27.35 -3.43 5.35
C GLY A 232 26.21 -2.73 6.11
N THR A 233 26.38 -1.47 6.52
CA THR A 233 25.30 -0.68 7.11
C THR A 233 24.25 -0.36 6.06
N LEU A 234 22.97 -0.65 6.36
CA LEU A 234 21.86 -0.39 5.46
C LEU A 234 21.53 1.10 5.41
N ALA A 235 21.50 1.68 4.22
CA ALA A 235 21.21 3.09 4.00
C ALA A 235 19.81 3.32 3.40
N GLY A 236 19.36 2.42 2.52
CA GLY A 236 18.08 2.56 1.86
C GLY A 236 17.62 1.27 1.17
N VAL A 237 16.34 1.24 0.78
CA VAL A 237 15.73 0.12 0.07
C VAL A 237 14.72 0.60 -0.96
N SER A 238 14.57 -0.18 -2.03
CA SER A 238 13.51 -0.04 -3.02
C SER A 238 12.92 -1.40 -3.33
N LEU A 239 11.60 -1.50 -3.32
CA LEU A 239 10.86 -2.70 -3.71
C LEU A 239 9.77 -2.33 -4.70
N SER A 240 9.89 -2.84 -5.90
CA SER A 240 8.87 -2.72 -6.93
C SER A 240 8.43 -4.11 -7.39
N LEU A 241 7.19 -4.22 -7.82
CA LEU A 241 6.62 -5.46 -8.34
C LEU A 241 6.13 -5.26 -9.78
N PRO A 242 6.42 -6.21 -10.68
CA PRO A 242 5.72 -6.27 -11.96
C PRO A 242 4.20 -6.33 -11.73
N ASP A 243 3.44 -5.59 -12.53
CA ASP A 243 1.98 -5.57 -12.39
C ASP A 243 1.33 -6.88 -12.82
N TYR A 244 1.29 -7.83 -11.89
CA TYR A 244 0.63 -9.12 -12.10
C TYR A 244 -0.89 -9.00 -12.28
N ASN A 245 -1.50 -7.83 -12.05
CA ASN A 245 -2.89 -7.62 -12.36
C ASN A 245 -3.17 -7.78 -13.87
N GLN A 246 -2.19 -7.46 -14.73
CA GLN A 246 -2.26 -7.75 -16.16
C GLN A 246 -2.37 -9.27 -16.46
N VAL A 247 -1.87 -10.11 -15.57
CA VAL A 247 -2.02 -11.57 -15.60
C VAL A 247 -3.36 -11.99 -15.00
N LEU A 248 -3.66 -11.52 -13.79
CA LEU A 248 -4.85 -11.89 -13.02
C LEU A 248 -6.15 -11.54 -13.74
N ALA A 249 -6.17 -10.45 -14.51
CA ALA A 249 -7.31 -10.06 -15.35
C ALA A 249 -7.77 -11.15 -16.32
N LYS A 250 -6.83 -12.05 -16.73
CA LYS A 250 -7.12 -13.16 -17.65
C LYS A 250 -7.46 -14.46 -16.94
N LEU A 251 -7.37 -14.53 -15.62
CA LEU A 251 -7.55 -15.74 -14.84
C LEU A 251 -8.94 -15.87 -14.21
N ASN A 252 -9.71 -14.77 -14.19
CA ASN A 252 -11.03 -14.71 -13.56
C ASN A 252 -11.06 -15.36 -12.14
N GLY A 253 -10.07 -15.03 -11.31
CA GLY A 253 -9.94 -15.51 -9.94
C GLY A 253 -9.52 -16.98 -9.77
N ARG A 254 -9.22 -17.74 -10.85
CA ARG A 254 -8.89 -19.16 -10.82
C ARG A 254 -7.62 -19.50 -11.57
N LEU A 255 -6.67 -20.14 -10.88
CA LEU A 255 -5.42 -20.60 -11.48
C LEU A 255 -5.53 -22.01 -12.09
N LEU A 256 -6.36 -22.86 -11.54
CA LEU A 256 -6.60 -24.24 -11.99
C LEU A 256 -7.93 -24.34 -12.74
N PRO A 257 -8.08 -25.28 -13.71
CA PRO A 257 -7.05 -26.26 -14.13
C PRO A 257 -6.01 -25.71 -15.13
N PHE A 258 -6.32 -24.69 -15.97
CA PHE A 258 -5.46 -24.24 -17.07
C PHE A 258 -4.97 -22.79 -16.95
N GLY A 259 -5.42 -22.04 -15.93
CA GLY A 259 -5.03 -20.65 -15.74
C GLY A 259 -3.53 -20.45 -15.56
N TRP A 260 -2.80 -21.43 -15.03
CA TRP A 260 -1.36 -21.37 -14.88
C TRP A 260 -0.60 -21.27 -16.20
N LEU A 261 -1.11 -21.91 -17.29
CA LEU A 261 -0.54 -21.75 -18.63
C LEU A 261 -0.71 -20.33 -19.15
N THR A 262 -1.89 -19.75 -18.93
CA THR A 262 -2.18 -18.35 -19.26
C THR A 262 -1.26 -17.42 -18.47
N ALA A 263 -1.08 -17.67 -17.17
CA ALA A 263 -0.18 -16.91 -16.31
C ALA A 263 1.27 -16.95 -16.83
N LEU A 264 1.79 -18.13 -17.16
CA LEU A 264 3.15 -18.30 -17.67
C LEU A 264 3.40 -17.53 -19.00
N ARG A 265 2.39 -17.51 -19.88
CA ARG A 265 2.50 -16.79 -21.16
C ARG A 265 2.39 -15.28 -20.97
N THR A 266 1.45 -14.85 -20.12
CA THR A 266 1.14 -13.42 -19.96
C THR A 266 2.21 -12.69 -19.14
N ARG A 267 2.83 -13.33 -18.14
CA ARG A 267 3.84 -12.68 -17.28
C ARG A 267 5.02 -12.09 -18.07
N ARG A 268 5.34 -12.65 -19.24
CA ARG A 268 6.42 -12.14 -20.10
C ARG A 268 6.04 -10.86 -20.86
N ARG A 269 4.78 -10.45 -20.80
CA ARG A 269 4.22 -9.27 -21.47
C ARG A 269 3.81 -8.18 -20.50
N ILE A 270 4.18 -8.32 -19.22
CA ILE A 270 3.95 -7.27 -18.24
C ILE A 270 4.77 -6.05 -18.66
N SER A 271 4.10 -4.92 -18.80
CA SER A 271 4.66 -3.65 -19.28
C SER A 271 4.63 -2.54 -18.23
N GLU A 272 4.18 -2.86 -17.02
CA GLU A 272 4.04 -1.91 -15.94
C GLU A 272 4.59 -2.51 -14.64
N ILE A 273 5.11 -1.64 -13.76
CA ILE A 273 5.49 -1.99 -12.40
C ILE A 273 4.83 -1.06 -11.39
N ARG A 274 4.69 -1.56 -10.17
CA ARG A 274 4.34 -0.77 -9.00
C ARG A 274 5.51 -0.67 -8.05
N VAL A 275 5.94 0.55 -7.72
CA VAL A 275 6.85 0.81 -6.59
C VAL A 275 6.02 0.72 -5.32
N LEU A 276 6.21 -0.36 -4.56
CA LEU A 276 5.53 -0.58 -3.28
C LEU A 276 6.12 0.28 -2.17
N ALA A 277 7.44 0.35 -2.12
CA ALA A 277 8.15 1.12 -1.12
C ALA A 277 9.53 1.52 -1.65
N LEU A 278 9.92 2.74 -1.32
CA LEU A 278 11.26 3.27 -1.47
C LEU A 278 11.53 4.11 -0.23
N GLY A 279 12.58 3.76 0.52
CA GLY A 279 12.91 4.43 1.76
C GLY A 279 14.38 4.56 1.98
N VAL A 280 14.74 5.65 2.66
CA VAL A 280 16.11 5.98 3.05
C VAL A 280 16.11 6.29 4.54
N LYS A 281 17.03 5.69 5.28
CA LYS A 281 17.19 6.00 6.70
C LYS A 281 17.51 7.49 6.90
N PRO A 282 17.03 8.11 8.00
CA PRO A 282 17.18 9.55 8.23
C PRO A 282 18.63 10.05 8.10
N GLU A 283 19.60 9.30 8.60
CA GLU A 283 21.04 9.65 8.56
C GLU A 283 21.64 9.66 7.14
N PHE A 284 20.97 9.05 6.15
CA PHE A 284 21.44 8.98 4.77
C PHE A 284 20.60 9.81 3.78
N GLN A 285 19.59 10.55 4.25
CA GLN A 285 18.67 11.28 3.35
C GLN A 285 19.36 12.34 2.47
N HIS A 286 20.49 12.89 2.92
CA HIS A 286 21.21 13.94 2.19
C HIS A 286 22.38 13.43 1.34
N THR A 287 22.56 12.11 1.21
CA THR A 287 23.70 11.50 0.51
C THR A 287 23.44 11.17 -0.96
N GLY A 288 22.21 11.34 -1.46
CA GLY A 288 21.84 10.94 -2.83
C GLY A 288 21.34 9.50 -2.96
N VAL A 289 21.16 8.73 -1.86
CA VAL A 289 20.64 7.36 -1.88
C VAL A 289 19.28 7.27 -2.59
N ALA A 290 18.36 8.21 -2.31
CA ALA A 290 17.06 8.23 -2.97
C ALA A 290 17.19 8.38 -4.50
N ALA A 291 18.06 9.29 -4.95
CA ALA A 291 18.31 9.50 -6.38
C ALA A 291 18.88 8.23 -7.05
N ALA A 292 19.81 7.56 -6.38
CA ALA A 292 20.37 6.30 -6.89
C ALA A 292 19.34 5.18 -6.96
N LEU A 293 18.45 5.04 -5.97
CA LEU A 293 17.35 4.07 -5.98
C LEU A 293 16.35 4.37 -7.09
N TYR A 294 16.00 5.63 -7.35
CA TYR A 294 15.14 6.01 -8.48
C TYR A 294 15.80 5.67 -9.81
N ARG A 295 17.08 5.99 -9.96
CA ARG A 295 17.84 5.66 -11.17
C ARG A 295 17.88 4.15 -11.41
N ASP A 296 18.12 3.34 -10.38
CA ASP A 296 18.16 1.87 -10.49
C ASP A 296 16.82 1.29 -10.99
N VAL A 297 15.69 1.76 -10.44
CA VAL A 297 14.36 1.38 -10.91
C VAL A 297 14.16 1.75 -12.37
N TRP A 298 14.60 2.94 -12.77
CA TRP A 298 14.47 3.40 -14.17
C TRP A 298 15.31 2.58 -15.13
N ASP A 299 16.57 2.30 -14.77
CA ASP A 299 17.47 1.47 -15.56
C ASP A 299 16.93 0.04 -15.70
N ALA A 300 16.33 -0.50 -14.63
CA ALA A 300 15.65 -1.79 -14.69
C ALA A 300 14.42 -1.75 -15.63
N CYS A 301 13.62 -0.69 -15.57
CA CYS A 301 12.49 -0.48 -16.49
C CYS A 301 12.94 -0.47 -17.94
N HIS A 302 13.99 0.30 -18.25
CA HIS A 302 14.55 0.37 -19.60
C HIS A 302 15.01 -1.00 -20.11
N ARG A 303 15.81 -1.70 -19.30
CA ARG A 303 16.33 -3.06 -19.67
C ARG A 303 15.20 -4.08 -19.90
N ARG A 304 14.08 -3.95 -19.16
CA ARG A 304 12.98 -4.91 -19.18
C ARG A 304 11.82 -4.50 -20.09
N GLY A 305 11.90 -3.35 -20.76
CA GLY A 305 10.85 -2.82 -21.62
C GLY A 305 9.56 -2.44 -20.85
N ILE A 306 9.70 -1.99 -19.60
CA ILE A 306 8.60 -1.47 -18.80
C ILE A 306 8.33 -0.04 -19.26
N ALA A 307 7.09 0.24 -19.63
CA ALA A 307 6.70 1.55 -20.15
C ALA A 307 6.16 2.50 -19.09
N ARG A 308 5.60 1.94 -18.00
CA ARG A 308 4.88 2.71 -16.97
C ARG A 308 5.23 2.23 -15.57
N VAL A 309 5.53 3.20 -14.72
CA VAL A 309 5.76 3.00 -13.28
C VAL A 309 4.67 3.72 -12.52
N GLU A 310 3.99 3.02 -11.62
CA GLU A 310 3.08 3.64 -10.67
C GLU A 310 3.65 3.51 -9.25
N THR A 311 3.65 4.60 -8.49
CA THR A 311 4.23 4.66 -7.15
C THR A 311 3.22 5.18 -6.13
N GLY A 312 3.38 4.78 -4.90
CA GLY A 312 2.52 5.12 -3.76
C GLY A 312 1.82 3.88 -3.22
N TRP A 313 1.06 4.00 -2.19
CA TRP A 313 0.34 5.25 -1.76
C TRP A 313 1.31 6.25 -1.08
N ILE A 314 1.21 7.53 -1.45
CA ILE A 314 1.94 8.62 -0.82
C ILE A 314 0.90 9.49 -0.09
N LEU A 315 1.11 9.71 1.21
CA LEU A 315 0.26 10.58 2.01
C LEU A 315 0.24 12.00 1.44
N GLU A 316 -0.91 12.66 1.42
CA GLU A 316 -1.01 14.08 1.01
C GLU A 316 -0.09 14.99 1.81
N THR A 317 0.17 14.63 3.07
CA THR A 317 1.06 15.36 4.00
C THR A 317 2.55 15.08 3.81
N ASN A 318 2.92 14.09 3.00
CA ASN A 318 4.33 13.79 2.72
C ASN A 318 4.84 14.68 1.56
N GLU A 319 5.02 15.96 1.86
CA GLU A 319 5.44 16.96 0.86
C GLU A 319 6.77 16.62 0.19
N SER A 320 7.73 16.09 0.93
CA SER A 320 9.04 15.74 0.39
C SER A 320 8.95 14.68 -0.70
N MET A 321 8.12 13.65 -0.46
CA MET A 321 7.90 12.59 -1.45
C MET A 321 7.06 13.07 -2.63
N ASN A 322 6.02 13.88 -2.39
CA ASN A 322 5.21 14.44 -3.47
C ASN A 322 6.06 15.35 -4.39
N ARG A 323 6.93 16.22 -3.82
CA ARG A 323 7.89 17.02 -4.62
C ARG A 323 8.90 16.16 -5.37
N ALA A 324 9.36 15.03 -4.78
CA ALA A 324 10.25 14.12 -5.48
C ALA A 324 9.57 13.49 -6.71
N MET A 325 8.28 13.16 -6.61
CA MET A 325 7.51 12.64 -7.75
C MET A 325 7.38 13.69 -8.87
N GLU A 326 7.15 14.94 -8.54
CA GLU A 326 7.13 16.05 -9.51
C GLU A 326 8.49 16.22 -10.20
N ALA A 327 9.58 16.15 -9.42
CA ALA A 327 10.95 16.20 -9.96
C ALA A 327 11.27 15.05 -10.91
N LEU A 328 10.65 13.88 -10.71
CA LEU A 328 10.73 12.71 -11.59
C LEU A 328 9.77 12.79 -12.79
N THR A 329 9.20 13.96 -13.09
CA THR A 329 8.18 14.16 -14.15
C THR A 329 6.90 13.36 -13.94
N GLY A 330 6.67 12.90 -12.71
CA GLY A 330 5.46 12.18 -12.32
C GLY A 330 4.22 13.07 -12.34
N ARG A 331 3.06 12.41 -12.47
CA ARG A 331 1.75 13.06 -12.33
C ARG A 331 0.84 12.23 -11.42
N PRO A 332 0.03 12.86 -10.57
CA PRO A 332 -0.95 12.12 -9.78
C PRO A 332 -2.05 11.57 -10.71
N VAL A 333 -2.33 10.29 -10.61
CA VAL A 333 -3.29 9.60 -11.50
C VAL A 333 -4.44 8.96 -10.75
N LYS A 334 -4.26 8.64 -9.46
CA LYS A 334 -5.34 8.17 -8.62
C LYS A 334 -5.27 8.84 -7.26
N ARG A 335 -6.44 9.02 -6.64
CA ARG A 335 -6.56 9.48 -5.26
C ARG A 335 -7.42 8.50 -4.49
N TYR A 336 -6.91 8.07 -3.34
CA TYR A 336 -7.64 7.28 -2.37
C TYR A 336 -7.89 8.12 -1.14
N ARG A 337 -9.03 7.93 -0.49
CA ARG A 337 -9.41 8.64 0.72
C ARG A 337 -9.69 7.67 1.84
N ILE A 338 -9.06 7.92 2.97
CA ILE A 338 -9.43 7.31 4.25
C ILE A 338 -10.42 8.26 4.91
N TYR A 339 -11.53 7.69 5.37
CA TYR A 339 -12.61 8.39 6.04
C TYR A 339 -12.60 8.08 7.53
N GLU A 340 -13.17 8.98 8.32
CA GLU A 340 -13.44 8.75 9.73
C GLU A 340 -14.81 9.26 10.16
N ARG A 341 -15.33 8.72 11.27
CA ARG A 341 -16.41 9.28 12.06
C ARG A 341 -16.08 9.09 13.54
N LEU A 342 -16.23 10.17 14.32
CA LEU A 342 -15.99 10.13 15.75
C LEU A 342 -17.13 9.40 16.45
N LEU A 343 -16.81 8.54 17.41
CA LEU A 343 -17.76 7.72 18.18
C LEU A 343 -17.85 8.15 19.64
N ALA A 344 -16.88 8.91 20.13
CA ALA A 344 -16.87 9.45 21.49
C ALA A 344 -16.91 10.99 21.48
N PRO A 345 -17.61 11.63 22.43
CA PRO A 345 -17.73 13.11 22.48
C PRO A 345 -16.40 13.84 22.68
N ASP A 346 -15.43 13.19 23.31
CA ASP A 346 -14.09 13.70 23.60
C ASP A 346 -13.05 13.36 22.51
N ALA A 347 -13.47 12.65 21.47
CA ALA A 347 -12.58 12.29 20.36
C ALA A 347 -12.24 13.53 19.53
N VAL A 348 -10.98 13.60 19.08
CA VAL A 348 -10.51 14.62 18.13
C VAL A 348 -10.21 13.96 16.78
N PRO A 349 -10.34 14.66 15.65
CA PRO A 349 -10.05 14.08 14.32
C PRO A 349 -8.67 13.40 14.26
N ALA A 350 -8.56 12.33 13.49
CA ALA A 350 -7.31 11.56 13.34
C ALA A 350 -6.20 12.38 12.67
N PHE A 351 -6.60 13.35 11.87
CA PHE A 351 -5.72 14.36 11.31
C PHE A 351 -6.39 15.73 11.49
N THR A 352 -5.74 16.64 12.21
CA THR A 352 -6.09 18.05 12.19
C THR A 352 -5.06 18.75 11.34
N ASP A 353 -5.49 19.41 10.28
CA ASP A 353 -4.65 20.33 9.52
C ASP A 353 -4.34 21.52 10.43
N THR A 354 -3.40 21.33 11.34
CA THR A 354 -2.80 22.43 12.07
C THR A 354 -1.86 23.08 11.05
N GLY A 355 -2.41 23.98 10.21
CA GLY A 355 -1.63 24.79 9.31
C GLY A 355 -0.38 25.26 10.03
N GLY A 356 0.75 24.62 9.73
CA GLY A 356 2.04 25.07 10.20
C GLY A 356 2.34 26.41 9.54
N PRO A 357 3.09 27.28 10.25
CA PRO A 357 3.42 28.61 9.76
C PRO A 357 4.24 28.59 8.46
#